data_0f3edfc3eb06201eb37e1d350fb6292b
#
_entry.id   0f3edfc3eb06201eb37e1d350fb6292b
#
_cell.length_a   1.000
_cell.length_b   1.000
_cell.length_c   1.000
_cell.angle_alpha   90.00
_cell.angle_beta   90.00
_cell.angle_gamma   90.00
#
_symmetry.space_group_name_H-M   'P 1'
#
loop_
_entity.id
_entity.type
_entity.pdbx_description
1 polymer ?
#
loop_
_entity_poly.entity_id
_entity_poly.type
_entity_poly.pdbx_seq_one_letter_code
_entity_poly.pdbx_strand_id
1 'polypeptide(L)'
;IFGEESDINFEFPEPDKSKIITLKTILSSNPPKKYMLSDKLWKYLQDYAQKHREKGNGFGFGLNNEDGVARTMSARYHKDGSEILIKQKRWRNPRRLTPHEAKHLMGYTDDYAKLFGHQDGFPQVVSDTQAYRQFGNSVVPKVVEDIAQQIVSVMAEAITNKNSSGLIKSKF
;
A
#
# COMPACT_ATOMS: atom_id res chain seq x y z
N ILE A 1 22.39 -7.62 -9.26
CA ILE A 1 22.57 -8.13 -7.89
C ILE A 1 23.25 -9.50 -7.97
N PHE A 2 22.80 -10.38 -8.82
CA PHE A 2 23.43 -11.65 -9.11
C PHE A 2 24.44 -11.46 -10.25
N GLY A 3 25.68 -11.95 -10.12
CA GLY A 3 26.72 -11.80 -11.14
C GLY A 3 26.36 -12.48 -12.47
N GLU A 4 27.03 -12.09 -13.55
CA GLU A 4 26.75 -12.58 -14.91
C GLU A 4 26.85 -14.10 -15.11
N GLU A 5 27.51 -14.81 -14.20
CA GLU A 5 27.70 -16.28 -14.24
C GLU A 5 26.79 -17.06 -13.29
N SER A 6 25.71 -16.45 -12.79
CA SER A 6 24.83 -17.16 -11.84
C SER A 6 23.64 -17.78 -12.56
N ASP A 7 23.52 -19.11 -12.52
CA ASP A 7 22.30 -19.85 -12.89
C ASP A 7 21.14 -19.65 -11.89
N ILE A 8 21.09 -18.47 -11.26
CA ILE A 8 20.08 -18.13 -10.26
C ILE A 8 18.84 -17.64 -10.98
N ASN A 9 17.79 -18.43 -10.95
CA ASN A 9 16.46 -18.02 -11.39
C ASN A 9 15.72 -17.38 -10.20
N PHE A 10 15.46 -16.07 -10.28
CA PHE A 10 14.67 -15.36 -9.29
C PHE A 10 13.25 -15.12 -9.84
N GLU A 11 12.26 -15.63 -9.12
CA GLU A 11 10.86 -15.36 -9.38
C GLU A 11 10.26 -14.55 -8.22
N PHE A 12 9.41 -13.56 -8.54
CA PHE A 12 8.71 -12.80 -7.51
C PHE A 12 7.73 -13.72 -6.77
N PRO A 13 7.60 -13.57 -5.42
CA PRO A 13 6.64 -14.34 -4.66
C PRO A 13 5.21 -14.05 -5.14
N GLU A 14 4.41 -15.09 -5.30
CA GLU A 14 3.01 -14.96 -5.67
C GLU A 14 2.20 -14.37 -4.50
N PRO A 15 1.28 -13.44 -4.79
CA PRO A 15 0.44 -12.86 -3.76
C PRO A 15 -0.52 -13.89 -3.16
N ASP A 16 -0.65 -13.90 -1.83
CA ASP A 16 -1.63 -14.74 -1.13
C ASP A 16 -3.06 -14.21 -1.37
N LYS A 17 -3.73 -14.75 -2.37
CA LYS A 17 -5.11 -14.39 -2.75
C LYS A 17 -6.17 -14.86 -1.75
N SER A 18 -5.80 -15.70 -0.78
CA SER A 18 -6.74 -16.17 0.26
C SER A 18 -7.00 -15.13 1.34
N LYS A 19 -6.12 -14.13 1.47
CA LYS A 19 -6.17 -13.09 2.50
C LYS A 19 -6.50 -11.72 1.90
N ILE A 20 -7.73 -11.56 1.42
CA ILE A 20 -8.21 -10.25 0.97
C ILE A 20 -8.51 -9.38 2.19
N ILE A 21 -7.72 -8.32 2.37
CA ILE A 21 -7.92 -7.31 3.40
C ILE A 21 -8.82 -6.21 2.83
N THR A 22 -10.00 -6.03 3.40
CA THR A 22 -10.94 -4.98 3.00
C THR A 22 -10.68 -3.68 3.76
N LEU A 23 -11.17 -2.56 3.24
CA LEU A 23 -11.07 -1.25 3.89
C LEU A 23 -11.64 -1.24 5.31
N LYS A 24 -12.67 -2.04 5.58
CA LYS A 24 -13.30 -2.15 6.91
C LYS A 24 -12.31 -2.43 8.04
N THR A 25 -11.23 -3.14 7.75
CA THR A 25 -10.21 -3.49 8.76
C THR A 25 -9.38 -2.29 9.24
N ILE A 26 -9.31 -1.24 8.43
CA ILE A 26 -8.49 -0.05 8.72
C ILE A 26 -9.31 1.21 8.96
N LEU A 27 -10.61 1.21 8.62
CA LEU A 27 -11.44 2.40 8.74
C LEU A 27 -11.86 2.66 10.19
N SER A 28 -11.68 3.91 10.62
CA SER A 28 -12.16 4.40 11.92
C SER A 28 -13.68 4.47 11.94
N SER A 29 -14.28 4.05 13.05
CA SER A 29 -15.74 4.11 13.27
C SER A 29 -16.28 5.53 13.37
N ASN A 30 -15.47 6.48 13.85
CA ASN A 30 -15.84 7.88 14.05
C ASN A 30 -14.74 8.84 13.55
N PRO A 31 -14.54 8.94 12.24
CA PRO A 31 -13.52 9.82 11.67
C PRO A 31 -13.88 11.31 11.85
N PRO A 32 -12.90 12.19 12.12
CA PRO A 32 -13.15 13.61 12.23
C PRO A 32 -13.79 14.23 10.99
N LYS A 33 -14.74 15.15 11.18
CA LYS A 33 -15.47 15.82 10.07
C LYS A 33 -14.59 16.54 9.06
N LYS A 34 -13.39 16.97 9.45
CA LYS A 34 -12.43 17.66 8.56
C LYS A 34 -12.02 16.83 7.34
N TYR A 35 -12.22 15.51 7.36
CA TYR A 35 -11.92 14.62 6.24
C TYR A 35 -13.10 14.45 5.27
N MET A 36 -14.30 14.92 5.61
CA MET A 36 -15.45 14.95 4.70
C MET A 36 -15.20 15.95 3.57
N LEU A 37 -15.58 15.59 2.36
CA LEU A 37 -15.51 16.51 1.23
C LEU A 37 -16.63 17.57 1.38
N SER A 38 -16.28 18.83 1.12
CA SER A 38 -17.27 19.88 0.96
C SER A 38 -18.16 19.63 -0.27
N ASP A 39 -19.38 20.16 -0.29
CA ASP A 39 -20.27 20.05 -1.44
C ASP A 39 -19.62 20.60 -2.72
N LYS A 40 -18.88 21.70 -2.60
CA LYS A 40 -18.13 22.31 -3.71
C LYS A 40 -17.08 21.38 -4.28
N LEU A 41 -16.25 20.75 -3.41
CA LEU A 41 -15.21 19.83 -3.85
C LEU A 41 -15.81 18.56 -4.43
N TRP A 42 -16.82 17.99 -3.78
CA TRP A 42 -17.48 16.78 -4.27
C TRP A 42 -18.13 17.00 -5.64
N LYS A 43 -18.84 18.11 -5.82
CA LYS A 43 -19.39 18.46 -7.13
C LYS A 43 -18.29 18.65 -8.18
N TYR A 44 -17.23 19.35 -7.86
CA TYR A 44 -16.09 19.52 -8.77
C TYR A 44 -15.51 18.17 -9.24
N LEU A 45 -15.30 17.22 -8.33
CA LEU A 45 -14.78 15.91 -8.69
C LEU A 45 -15.73 15.12 -9.59
N GLN A 46 -17.04 15.23 -9.36
CA GLN A 46 -18.05 14.61 -10.21
C GLN A 46 -18.06 15.22 -11.63
N ASP A 47 -18.07 16.53 -11.72
CA ASP A 47 -18.05 17.26 -12.99
C ASP A 47 -16.74 16.98 -13.78
N TYR A 48 -15.61 16.92 -13.07
CA TYR A 48 -14.31 16.55 -13.64
C TYR A 48 -14.31 15.14 -14.19
N ALA A 49 -14.79 14.17 -13.43
CA ALA A 49 -14.87 12.77 -13.87
C ALA A 49 -15.80 12.62 -15.09
N GLN A 50 -16.94 13.33 -15.12
CA GLN A 50 -17.86 13.32 -16.24
C GLN A 50 -17.19 13.86 -17.51
N LYS A 51 -16.54 15.03 -17.42
CA LYS A 51 -15.80 15.65 -18.54
C LYS A 51 -14.73 14.73 -19.13
N HIS A 52 -14.01 14.00 -18.29
CA HIS A 52 -12.98 13.06 -18.76
C HIS A 52 -13.56 11.80 -19.36
N ARG A 53 -14.69 11.30 -18.85
CA ARG A 53 -15.42 10.18 -19.44
C ARG A 53 -15.90 10.50 -20.85
N GLU A 54 -16.45 11.71 -21.07
CA GLU A 54 -16.89 12.20 -22.37
C GLU A 54 -15.74 12.30 -23.39
N LYS A 55 -14.51 12.53 -22.91
CA LYS A 55 -13.29 12.55 -23.72
C LYS A 55 -12.66 11.17 -23.94
N GLY A 56 -13.25 10.09 -23.43
CA GLY A 56 -12.66 8.76 -23.47
C GLY A 56 -11.47 8.54 -22.53
N ASN A 57 -11.22 9.47 -21.58
CA ASN A 57 -10.14 9.36 -20.61
C ASN A 57 -10.62 8.64 -19.35
N GLY A 58 -9.75 7.78 -18.75
CA GLY A 58 -10.03 7.06 -17.51
C GLY A 58 -9.85 7.88 -16.22
N PHE A 59 -9.72 9.20 -16.29
CA PHE A 59 -9.51 10.07 -15.13
C PHE A 59 -10.79 10.29 -14.34
N GLY A 60 -10.70 10.23 -13.02
CA GLY A 60 -11.82 10.42 -12.12
C GLY A 60 -11.44 10.20 -10.67
N PHE A 61 -12.42 9.93 -9.84
CA PHE A 61 -12.23 9.59 -8.44
C PHE A 61 -12.47 8.10 -8.18
N GLY A 62 -11.90 7.57 -7.11
CA GLY A 62 -12.14 6.21 -6.61
C GLY A 62 -13.10 6.23 -5.42
N LEU A 63 -14.38 5.92 -5.64
CA LEU A 63 -15.36 5.79 -4.55
C LEU A 63 -15.44 4.34 -4.08
N ASN A 64 -15.10 4.11 -2.83
CA ASN A 64 -15.02 2.78 -2.24
C ASN A 64 -16.07 2.58 -1.14
N ASN A 65 -16.56 1.36 -1.03
CA ASN A 65 -17.30 0.88 0.13
C ASN A 65 -16.35 0.27 1.16
N GLU A 66 -16.78 0.18 2.40
CA GLU A 66 -15.99 -0.40 3.51
C GLU A 66 -15.59 -1.86 3.27
N ASP A 67 -16.42 -2.64 2.57
CA ASP A 67 -16.17 -4.06 2.27
C ASP A 67 -15.32 -4.26 1.00
N GLY A 68 -14.92 -3.17 0.33
CA GLY A 68 -14.10 -3.20 -0.87
C GLY A 68 -12.60 -3.18 -0.56
N VAL A 69 -11.81 -3.51 -1.58
CA VAL A 69 -10.36 -3.33 -1.59
C VAL A 69 -10.03 -1.94 -2.13
N ALA A 70 -9.11 -1.24 -1.49
CA ALA A 70 -8.68 0.08 -1.93
C ALA A 70 -7.88 0.02 -3.23
N ARG A 71 -7.95 1.12 -4.00
CA ARG A 71 -6.98 1.39 -5.06
C ARG A 71 -5.62 1.76 -4.45
N THR A 72 -4.59 1.74 -5.27
CA THR A 72 -3.25 2.20 -4.86
C THR A 72 -3.30 3.67 -4.45
N MET A 73 -2.73 3.98 -3.30
CA MET A 73 -2.52 5.36 -2.84
C MET A 73 -1.23 5.91 -3.46
N SER A 74 -1.31 7.09 -4.08
CA SER A 74 -0.13 7.76 -4.62
C SER A 74 0.34 8.92 -3.75
N ALA A 75 1.57 9.41 -4.03
CA ALA A 75 2.10 10.62 -3.39
C ALA A 75 1.23 11.87 -3.60
N ARG A 76 0.32 11.86 -4.56
CA ARG A 76 -0.60 12.97 -4.85
C ARG A 76 -1.85 12.97 -3.96
N TYR A 77 -2.08 11.91 -3.19
CA TYR A 77 -3.24 11.80 -2.29
C TYR A 77 -3.42 13.00 -1.36
N HIS A 78 -2.33 13.65 -0.97
CA HIS A 78 -2.34 14.85 -0.13
C HIS A 78 -3.12 16.04 -0.73
N LYS A 79 -3.35 16.09 -2.06
CA LYS A 79 -4.02 17.21 -2.73
C LYS A 79 -5.52 17.21 -2.43
N ASP A 80 -6.24 16.25 -2.94
CA ASP A 80 -7.70 16.16 -2.82
C ASP A 80 -8.21 14.81 -2.28
N GLY A 81 -7.32 13.80 -2.18
CA GLY A 81 -7.65 12.46 -1.73
C GLY A 81 -8.59 11.71 -2.67
N SER A 82 -8.74 12.16 -3.92
CA SER A 82 -9.73 11.64 -4.86
C SER A 82 -9.49 10.20 -5.30
N GLU A 83 -8.27 9.69 -5.15
CA GLU A 83 -7.92 8.32 -5.52
C GLU A 83 -8.66 7.27 -4.67
N ILE A 84 -8.86 7.58 -3.37
CA ILE A 84 -9.53 6.68 -2.41
C ILE A 84 -10.50 7.51 -1.57
N LEU A 85 -11.73 7.60 -2.03
CA LEU A 85 -12.83 8.20 -1.29
C LEU A 85 -13.67 7.10 -0.66
N ILE A 86 -14.08 7.30 0.60
CA ILE A 86 -14.90 6.37 1.36
C ILE A 86 -16.33 6.85 1.40
N LYS A 87 -17.24 6.04 0.88
CA LYS A 87 -18.67 6.28 0.94
C LYS A 87 -19.15 6.28 2.39
N GLN A 88 -19.99 7.24 2.76
CA GLN A 88 -20.49 7.37 4.12
C GLN A 88 -21.98 7.02 4.17
N LYS A 89 -22.39 6.20 5.16
CA LYS A 89 -23.81 5.83 5.36
C LYS A 89 -24.65 6.99 5.90
N ARG A 90 -24.03 7.85 6.73
CA ARG A 90 -24.72 8.95 7.44
C ARG A 90 -24.54 10.34 6.80
N TRP A 91 -23.68 10.44 5.78
CA TRP A 91 -23.33 11.72 5.17
C TRP A 91 -23.55 11.66 3.68
N ARG A 92 -23.99 12.81 3.11
CA ARG A 92 -24.23 12.94 1.67
C ARG A 92 -22.95 12.80 0.86
N ASN A 93 -21.86 13.41 1.35
CA ASN A 93 -20.58 13.45 0.66
C ASN A 93 -19.65 12.33 1.17
N PRO A 94 -18.79 11.80 0.31
CA PRO A 94 -17.75 10.89 0.73
C PRO A 94 -16.67 11.62 1.53
N ARG A 95 -15.78 10.87 2.14
CA ARG A 95 -14.60 11.39 2.82
C ARG A 95 -13.32 10.79 2.25
N ARG A 96 -12.22 11.47 2.44
CA ARG A 96 -10.90 10.88 2.28
C ARG A 96 -10.49 10.06 3.51
N LEU A 97 -9.48 9.25 3.39
CA LEU A 97 -8.87 8.57 4.52
C LEU A 97 -8.30 9.58 5.51
N THR A 98 -8.29 9.23 6.79
CA THR A 98 -7.45 9.94 7.78
C THR A 98 -5.99 9.54 7.58
N PRO A 99 -5.00 10.31 8.07
CA PRO A 99 -3.60 9.89 8.04
C PRO A 99 -3.34 8.54 8.72
N HIS A 100 -4.04 8.25 9.80
CA HIS A 100 -3.97 6.96 10.48
C HIS A 100 -4.45 5.80 9.60
N GLU A 101 -5.58 5.97 8.91
CA GLU A 101 -6.09 4.97 7.97
C GLU A 101 -5.17 4.81 6.76
N ALA A 102 -4.60 5.91 6.26
CA ALA A 102 -3.61 5.88 5.18
C ALA A 102 -2.32 5.14 5.60
N LYS A 103 -1.85 5.36 6.83
CA LYS A 103 -0.75 4.64 7.46
C LYS A 103 -1.00 3.12 7.44
N HIS A 104 -2.17 2.69 7.93
CA HIS A 104 -2.54 1.28 7.99
C HIS A 104 -2.75 0.67 6.60
N LEU A 105 -3.33 1.43 5.66
CA LEU A 105 -3.48 1.00 4.26
C LEU A 105 -2.13 0.65 3.62
N MET A 106 -1.09 1.43 3.94
CA MET A 106 0.27 1.21 3.46
C MET A 106 1.04 0.15 4.26
N GLY A 107 0.38 -0.56 5.19
CA GLY A 107 0.99 -1.64 5.95
C GLY A 107 1.77 -1.22 7.20
N TYR A 108 1.81 0.09 7.52
CA TYR A 108 2.42 0.59 8.77
C TYR A 108 1.44 0.44 9.93
N THR A 109 1.04 -0.80 10.22
CA THR A 109 0.10 -1.15 11.28
C THR A 109 0.71 -0.95 12.68
N ASP A 110 -0.13 -0.95 13.70
CA ASP A 110 0.36 -0.82 15.07
C ASP A 110 1.15 -2.06 15.50
N ASP A 111 0.80 -3.25 15.00
CA ASP A 111 1.59 -4.45 15.25
C ASP A 111 2.97 -4.40 14.55
N TYR A 112 3.03 -3.87 13.35
CA TYR A 112 4.31 -3.63 12.68
C TYR A 112 5.17 -2.60 13.45
N ALA A 113 4.55 -1.55 14.00
CA ALA A 113 5.24 -0.54 14.80
C ALA A 113 5.87 -1.11 16.09
N LYS A 114 5.24 -2.12 16.72
CA LYS A 114 5.78 -2.79 17.91
C LYS A 114 7.11 -3.47 17.66
N LEU A 115 7.37 -3.97 16.45
CA LEU A 115 8.66 -4.56 16.07
C LEU A 115 9.82 -3.55 16.18
N PHE A 116 9.50 -2.25 16.13
CA PHE A 116 10.46 -1.14 16.26
C PHE A 116 10.37 -0.40 17.60
N GLY A 117 9.71 -1.01 18.60
CA GLY A 117 9.61 -0.45 19.95
C GLY A 117 8.49 0.58 20.13
N HIS A 118 7.63 0.83 19.13
CA HIS A 118 6.50 1.75 19.24
C HIS A 118 5.22 1.02 19.70
N GLN A 119 5.02 0.92 21.01
CA GLN A 119 3.90 0.16 21.60
C GLN A 119 2.52 0.71 21.21
N ASP A 120 2.40 2.03 21.04
CA ASP A 120 1.15 2.73 20.69
C ASP A 120 1.04 3.04 19.19
N GLY A 121 1.76 2.29 18.36
CA GLY A 121 1.86 2.55 16.93
C GLY A 121 2.85 3.67 16.57
N PHE A 122 3.12 3.85 15.28
CA PHE A 122 3.98 4.94 14.81
C PHE A 122 3.31 6.30 15.05
N PRO A 123 3.96 7.23 15.80
CA PRO A 123 3.39 8.54 16.06
C PRO A 123 3.35 9.39 14.79
N GLN A 124 2.30 10.19 14.64
CA GLN A 124 2.26 11.22 13.60
C GLN A 124 2.91 12.50 14.12
N VAL A 125 4.15 12.74 13.73
CA VAL A 125 4.94 13.92 14.15
C VAL A 125 4.93 15.04 13.10
N VAL A 126 4.18 14.87 12.02
CA VAL A 126 4.07 15.79 10.88
C VAL A 126 2.62 16.16 10.60
N SER A 127 2.40 17.20 9.79
CA SER A 127 1.05 17.58 9.36
C SER A 127 0.38 16.47 8.53
N ASP A 128 -0.96 16.46 8.48
CA ASP A 128 -1.74 15.52 7.67
C ASP A 128 -1.26 15.48 6.20
N THR A 129 -0.97 16.66 5.62
CA THR A 129 -0.47 16.79 4.25
C THR A 129 0.88 16.08 4.06
N GLN A 130 1.80 16.26 4.99
CA GLN A 130 3.10 15.59 4.93
C GLN A 130 2.99 14.09 5.19
N ALA A 131 2.12 13.66 6.11
CA ALA A 131 1.85 12.25 6.36
C ALA A 131 1.35 11.54 5.08
N TYR A 132 0.37 12.11 4.37
CA TYR A 132 -0.09 11.55 3.09
C TYR A 132 1.01 11.49 2.03
N ARG A 133 1.87 12.51 1.94
CA ARG A 133 3.00 12.50 1.01
C ARG A 133 4.00 11.40 1.33
N GLN A 134 4.32 11.24 2.61
CA GLN A 134 5.24 10.21 3.08
C GLN A 134 4.71 8.81 2.79
N PHE A 135 3.46 8.52 3.16
CA PHE A 135 2.85 7.22 2.89
C PHE A 135 2.71 6.96 1.39
N GLY A 136 2.28 7.93 0.60
CA GLY A 136 2.15 7.75 -0.86
C GLY A 136 3.48 7.60 -1.60
N ASN A 137 4.61 8.02 -1.02
CA ASN A 137 5.97 7.79 -1.53
C ASN A 137 6.64 6.55 -0.92
N SER A 138 6.02 5.95 0.10
CA SER A 138 6.58 4.76 0.75
C SER A 138 6.29 3.50 -0.04
N VAL A 139 6.96 2.42 0.36
CA VAL A 139 6.65 1.05 -0.09
C VAL A 139 5.90 0.32 1.01
N VAL A 140 5.09 -0.66 0.65
CA VAL A 140 4.40 -1.52 1.63
C VAL A 140 5.42 -2.46 2.27
N PRO A 141 5.65 -2.40 3.60
CA PRO A 141 6.71 -3.18 4.26
C PRO A 141 6.61 -4.68 4.01
N LYS A 142 5.40 -5.22 4.04
CA LYS A 142 5.18 -6.66 3.80
C LYS A 142 5.62 -7.12 2.41
N VAL A 143 5.42 -6.30 1.39
CA VAL A 143 5.88 -6.62 0.03
C VAL A 143 7.39 -6.68 -0.04
N VAL A 144 8.08 -5.74 0.61
CA VAL A 144 9.55 -5.72 0.66
C VAL A 144 10.08 -6.92 1.46
N GLU A 145 9.43 -7.27 2.57
CA GLU A 145 9.77 -8.44 3.37
C GLU A 145 9.67 -9.73 2.54
N ASP A 146 8.56 -9.94 1.83
CA ASP A 146 8.35 -11.14 1.02
C ASP A 146 9.39 -11.27 -0.10
N ILE A 147 9.71 -10.15 -0.77
CA ILE A 147 10.76 -10.11 -1.79
C ILE A 147 12.13 -10.41 -1.17
N ALA A 148 12.44 -9.83 -0.01
CA ALA A 148 13.71 -10.06 0.66
C ALA A 148 13.86 -11.53 1.11
N GLN A 149 12.82 -12.12 1.65
CA GLN A 149 12.80 -13.54 2.01
C GLN A 149 13.05 -14.44 0.80
N GLN A 150 12.42 -14.14 -0.35
CA GLN A 150 12.64 -14.88 -1.59
C GLN A 150 14.10 -14.75 -2.08
N ILE A 151 14.67 -13.54 -2.03
CA ILE A 151 16.08 -13.31 -2.38
C ILE A 151 16.99 -14.19 -1.49
N VAL A 152 16.78 -14.16 -0.17
CA VAL A 152 17.58 -14.93 0.77
C VAL A 152 17.48 -16.44 0.51
N SER A 153 16.27 -16.95 0.24
CA SER A 153 16.07 -18.37 -0.09
C SER A 153 16.84 -18.80 -1.34
N VAL A 154 16.70 -18.05 -2.42
CA VAL A 154 17.38 -18.31 -3.69
C VAL A 154 18.90 -18.24 -3.55
N MET A 155 19.41 -17.28 -2.77
CA MET A 155 20.86 -17.18 -2.49
C MET A 155 21.38 -18.39 -1.68
N ALA A 156 20.62 -18.83 -0.68
CA ALA A 156 20.99 -20.00 0.14
C ALA A 156 21.05 -21.28 -0.70
N GLU A 157 20.09 -21.48 -1.59
CA GLU A 157 20.07 -22.62 -2.53
C GLU A 157 21.27 -22.59 -3.47
N ALA A 158 21.61 -21.43 -4.03
CA ALA A 158 22.76 -21.27 -4.92
C ALA A 158 24.09 -21.58 -4.23
N ILE A 159 24.25 -21.16 -2.97
CA ILE A 159 25.45 -21.47 -2.17
C ILE A 159 25.54 -22.98 -1.90
N THR A 160 24.44 -23.61 -1.54
CA THR A 160 24.38 -25.05 -1.26
C THR A 160 24.73 -25.87 -2.51
N ASN A 161 24.20 -25.51 -3.66
CA ASN A 161 24.46 -26.18 -4.94
C ASN A 161 25.95 -26.06 -5.35
N LYS A 162 26.56 -24.88 -5.17
CA LYS A 162 28.01 -24.68 -5.44
C LYS A 162 28.87 -25.56 -4.54
N ASN A 163 28.55 -25.66 -3.27
CA ASN A 163 29.30 -26.49 -2.33
C ASN A 163 29.18 -27.98 -2.67
N SER A 164 28.00 -28.45 -3.05
CA SER A 164 27.77 -29.82 -3.50
C SER A 164 28.54 -30.15 -4.80
N SER A 165 28.58 -29.23 -5.75
CA SER A 165 29.34 -29.41 -7.00
C SER A 165 30.86 -29.35 -6.81
N GLY A 166 31.34 -28.59 -5.83
CA GLY A 166 32.76 -28.54 -5.44
C GLY A 166 33.27 -29.82 -4.79
N LEU A 167 32.45 -30.46 -3.96
CA LEU A 167 32.77 -31.73 -3.32
C LEU A 167 32.90 -32.91 -4.30
N ILE A 168 32.20 -32.88 -5.42
CA ILE A 168 32.29 -33.92 -6.46
C ILE A 168 33.59 -33.76 -7.26
N LYS A 169 34.11 -32.56 -7.45
CA LYS A 169 35.38 -32.30 -8.19
C LYS A 169 36.65 -32.62 -7.38
N SER A 170 36.55 -32.80 -6.06
CA SER A 170 37.70 -33.12 -5.20
C SER A 170 37.92 -34.63 -4.94
N LYS A 171 37.16 -35.49 -5.60
CA LYS A 171 37.24 -36.95 -5.44
C LYS A 171 37.81 -37.70 -6.65
N PHE A 172 38.50 -37.02 -7.58
CA PHE A 172 39.22 -37.64 -8.70
C PHE A 172 40.64 -37.16 -8.76
#